data_7693f743566602b750727123c03299a1
#
_entry.id   7693f743566602b750727123c03299a1
#
_cell.length_a   1.000
_cell.length_b   1.000
_cell.length_c   1.000
_cell.angle_alpha   90.00
_cell.angle_beta   90.00
_cell.angle_gamma   90.00
#
_symmetry.space_group_name_H-M   'P 1'
#
loop_
_entity.id
_entity.type
_entity.pdbx_description
1 polymer ?
#
loop_
_entity_poly.entity_id
_entity_poly.type
_entity_poly.pdbx_seq_one_letter_code
_entity_poly.pdbx_strand_id
1 'polypeptide(L)' 'MECTEQGNELCTILSGVVEVTDVATGQTVRLKAGESLKCWHGKRLIWNVIEDVTKVFYGFKADGYDG' A
#
# COMPACT_ATOMS: atom_id res chain seq x y z
N MET A 1 10.22 4.63 4.49
CA MET A 1 10.15 5.51 3.32
C MET A 1 8.75 6.10 3.22
N GLU A 2 8.65 7.41 3.07
CA GLU A 2 7.36 8.07 2.93
C GLU A 2 7.01 8.22 1.45
N CYS A 3 5.77 7.88 1.10
CA CYS A 3 5.28 7.98 -0.27
C CYS A 3 3.92 8.66 -0.29
N THR A 4 3.69 9.47 -1.33
CA THR A 4 2.36 10.01 -1.62
C THR A 4 1.82 9.23 -2.81
N GLU A 5 0.65 8.64 -2.65
CA GLU A 5 0.07 7.81 -3.68
C GLU A 5 -0.45 8.63 -4.85
N GLN A 6 -0.11 8.23 -6.05
CA GLN A 6 -0.57 8.89 -7.27
C GLN A 6 -1.46 7.92 -8.03
N GLY A 7 -2.76 8.11 -7.87
CA GLY A 7 -3.75 7.18 -8.38
C GLY A 7 -4.12 6.15 -7.34
N ASN A 8 -5.18 5.43 -7.58
CA ASN A 8 -5.67 4.40 -6.67
C ASN A 8 -5.03 3.08 -7.05
N GLU A 9 -4.50 2.38 -6.05
CA GLU A 9 -3.78 1.13 -6.28
C GLU A 9 -4.12 0.11 -5.23
N LEU A 10 -4.10 -1.16 -5.64
CA LEU A 10 -4.19 -2.28 -4.72
C LEU A 10 -2.81 -2.90 -4.66
N CYS A 11 -2.23 -2.92 -3.47
CA CYS A 11 -0.92 -3.51 -3.25
C CYS A 11 -1.10 -4.88 -2.63
N THR A 12 -0.51 -5.91 -3.23
CA THR A 12 -0.55 -7.28 -2.69
C THR A 12 0.86 -7.71 -2.35
N ILE A 13 1.04 -8.21 -1.14
CA ILE A 13 2.33 -8.70 -0.67
C ILE A 13 2.48 -10.15 -1.09
N LEU A 14 3.54 -10.45 -1.82
CA LEU A 14 3.84 -11.81 -2.28
C LEU A 14 4.75 -12.53 -1.30
N SER A 15 5.68 -11.81 -0.69
CA SER A 15 6.59 -12.39 0.30
C SER A 15 7.13 -11.29 1.19
N GLY A 16 7.62 -11.66 2.37
CA GLY A 16 8.20 -10.73 3.32
C GLY A 16 7.18 -10.11 4.25
N VAL A 17 7.62 -9.12 5.02
CA VAL A 17 6.78 -8.42 5.99
C VAL A 17 7.06 -6.93 5.89
N VAL A 18 6.01 -6.13 5.89
CA VAL A 18 6.12 -4.67 5.84
C VAL A 18 5.09 -4.05 6.76
N GLU A 19 5.44 -2.92 7.36
CA GLU A 19 4.50 -2.10 8.13
C GLU A 19 4.23 -0.82 7.36
N VAL A 20 2.96 -0.46 7.25
CA VAL A 20 2.54 0.74 6.53
C VAL A 20 1.80 1.64 7.49
N THR A 21 2.26 2.88 7.62
CA THR A 21 1.64 3.86 8.49
C THR A 21 0.92 4.91 7.65
N ASP A 22 -0.34 5.14 7.98
CA ASP A 22 -1.13 6.21 7.38
C ASP A 22 -0.79 7.52 8.11
N VAL A 23 -0.17 8.45 7.39
CA VAL A 23 0.29 9.69 7.99
C VAL A 23 -0.88 10.50 8.56
N ALA A 24 -2.03 10.48 7.89
CA ALA A 24 -3.19 11.29 8.29
C ALA A 24 -3.80 10.83 9.62
N THR A 25 -3.82 9.52 9.86
CA THR A 25 -4.45 8.96 11.06
C THR A 25 -3.46 8.46 12.09
N GLY A 26 -2.21 8.24 11.68
CA GLY A 26 -1.19 7.66 12.55
C GLY A 26 -1.32 6.15 12.73
N GLN A 27 -2.27 5.52 12.04
CA GLN A 27 -2.47 4.10 12.17
C GLN A 27 -1.44 3.31 11.37
N THR A 28 -0.96 2.23 11.95
CA THR A 28 0.00 1.34 11.31
C THR A 28 -0.61 -0.04 11.14
N VAL A 29 -0.46 -0.61 9.95
CA VAL A 29 -0.87 -1.99 9.68
C VAL A 29 0.35 -2.79 9.28
N ARG A 30 0.39 -4.04 9.70
CA ARG A 30 1.45 -4.98 9.32
C ARG A 30 0.91 -5.90 8.25
N LEU A 31 1.64 -6.01 7.15
CA LEU A 31 1.25 -6.84 6.01
C LEU A 31 2.30 -7.92 5.80
N LYS A 32 1.83 -9.11 5.47
CA LYS A 32 2.67 -10.26 5.17
C LYS A 32 2.17 -10.92 3.89
N ALA A 33 2.86 -11.97 3.45
CA ALA A 33 2.52 -12.67 2.22
C ALA A 33 1.04 -13.07 2.20
N GLY A 34 0.38 -12.77 1.11
CA GLY A 34 -1.04 -13.06 0.91
C GLY A 34 -1.96 -11.92 1.31
N GLU A 35 -1.46 -10.86 1.93
CA GLU A 35 -2.28 -9.74 2.34
C GLU A 35 -2.21 -8.59 1.34
N SER A 36 -3.26 -7.79 1.29
CA SER A 36 -3.38 -6.68 0.36
C SER A 36 -3.76 -5.41 1.08
N LEU A 37 -3.37 -4.28 0.50
CA LEU A 37 -3.70 -2.97 1.02
C LEU A 37 -4.16 -2.08 -0.13
N LYS A 38 -5.30 -1.39 0.07
CA LYS A 38 -5.76 -0.39 -0.89
C LYS A 38 -5.08 0.94 -0.60
N CYS A 39 -4.50 1.52 -1.63
CA CYS A 39 -3.81 2.80 -1.57
C CYS A 39 -4.57 3.80 -2.41
N TRP A 40 -5.05 4.88 -1.78
CA TRP A 40 -5.89 5.87 -2.45
C TRP A 40 -5.06 7.06 -2.91
N HIS A 41 -5.46 7.65 -4.01
CA HIS A 41 -4.79 8.83 -4.55
C HIS A 41 -4.70 9.93 -3.49
N GLY A 42 -3.53 10.53 -3.38
CA GLY A 42 -3.29 11.62 -2.43
C GLY A 42 -2.96 11.16 -1.02
N LYS A 43 -3.09 9.88 -0.72
CA LYS A 43 -2.80 9.38 0.61
C LYS A 43 -1.29 9.30 0.84
N ARG A 44 -0.86 9.75 2.00
CA ARG A 44 0.56 9.70 2.38
C ARG A 44 0.80 8.51 3.28
N LEU A 45 1.75 7.68 2.92
CA LEU A 45 2.05 6.44 3.64
C LEU A 45 3.54 6.36 3.92
N ILE A 46 3.86 5.77 5.07
CA ILE A 46 5.24 5.45 5.42
C ILE A 46 5.39 3.93 5.40
N TRP A 47 6.28 3.46 4.56
CA TRP A 47 6.55 2.03 4.42
C TRP A 47 7.80 1.67 5.19
N ASN A 48 7.67 0.72 6.11
CA ASN A 48 8.80 0.21 6.90
C ASN A 48 8.95 -1.27 6.60
N VAL A 49 10.00 -1.62 5.86
CA VAL A 49 10.25 -3.01 5.48
C VAL A 49 10.88 -3.73 6.66
N ILE A 50 10.17 -4.72 7.20
CA ILE A 50 10.65 -5.53 8.32
C ILE A 50 11.49 -6.69 7.81
N GLU A 51 11.01 -7.37 6.77
CA GLU A 51 11.75 -8.42 6.06
C GLU A 51 11.63 -8.12 4.58
N ASP A 52 12.61 -8.53 3.80
CA ASP A 52 12.60 -8.27 2.37
C ASP A 52 11.25 -8.61 1.79
N VAL A 53 10.63 -7.62 1.15
CA VAL A 53 9.26 -7.75 0.68
C VAL A 53 9.22 -7.75 -0.84
N THR A 54 8.41 -8.66 -1.39
CA THR A 54 8.05 -8.65 -2.80
C THR A 54 6.58 -8.31 -2.88
N LYS A 55 6.23 -7.33 -3.68
CA LYS A 55 4.85 -6.87 -3.78
C LYS A 55 4.52 -6.51 -5.21
N VAL A 56 3.24 -6.52 -5.53
CA VAL A 56 2.72 -6.09 -6.81
C VAL A 56 1.67 -5.03 -6.59
N PHE A 57 1.58 -4.10 -7.53
CA PHE A 57 0.58 -3.04 -7.49
C PHE A 57 -0.37 -3.22 -8.65
N TYR A 58 -1.65 -3.05 -8.38
CA TYR A 58 -2.68 -3.06 -9.41
C TYR A 58 -3.42 -1.73 -9.35
N GLY A 59 -3.29 -0.93 -10.41
CA GLY A 59 -3.96 0.37 -10.48
C GLY A 59 -5.43 0.23 -10.82
N PHE A 60 -6.27 1.06 -10.18
CA PHE A 60 -7.68 1.10 -10.49
C PHE A 60 -8.20 2.52 -10.27
N LYS A 61 -9.37 2.82 -10.83
CA LYS A 61 -10.02 4.11 -10.62
C LYS A 61 -11.12 3.98 -9.60
N ALA A 62 -11.27 5.03 -8.76
CA ALA A 62 -12.21 5.00 -7.65
C ALA A 62 -13.65 4.84 -8.10
N ASP A 63 -13.99 5.28 -9.30
CA ASP A 63 -15.34 5.17 -9.84
C ASP A 63 -15.60 3.83 -10.53
N GLY A 64 -14.64 2.93 -10.46
CA GLY A 64 -14.75 1.64 -11.12
C GLY A 64 -14.40 1.65 -12.59
N TYR A 65 -14.04 2.78 -13.10
CA TYR A 65 -13.66 2.92 -14.50
C TYR A 65 -12.16 2.70 -14.65
N ASP A 66 -11.81 1.73 -15.45
CA ASP A 66 -10.43 1.28 -15.60
C ASP A 66 -9.84 1.71 -16.94
N GLY A 67 -10.10 2.89 -17.34
CA GLY A 67 -9.67 3.42 -18.62
C GLY A 67 -8.19 3.47 -18.88
#